data_982afc26bff0988056d054da24b4faa0
#
_entry.id   982afc26bff0988056d054da24b4faa0
#
_cell.length_a   1.000
_cell.length_b   1.000
_cell.length_c   1.000
_cell.angle_alpha   90.00
_cell.angle_beta   90.00
_cell.angle_gamma   90.00
#
_symmetry.space_group_name_H-M   'P 1'
#
loop_
_entity.id
_entity.type
_entity.pdbx_description
1 polymer ?
#
loop_
_entity_poly.entity_id
_entity_poly.type
_entity_poly.pdbx_seq_one_letter_code
_entity_poly.pdbx_strand_id
1 'polypeptide(L)'
;AVDDALDVFPRLKPLLGRRSGFLSGGQAQQLAFARALVARPRLLLLDEPTEGIQPSIILEIEDAIARLKATTSLSIVLVEQYVEFALRLADHYVVLDAGEVVSSGEAKALENAEVLRLLAV
;
A
#
# COMPACT_ATOMS: atom_id res chain seq x y z
N ALA A 1 -20.86 -0.56 2.42
CA ALA A 1 -19.47 -0.54 2.93
C ALA A 1 -18.68 -1.79 2.53
N VAL A 2 -19.25 -2.99 2.73
CA VAL A 2 -18.60 -4.25 2.33
C VAL A 2 -18.45 -4.33 0.80
N ASP A 3 -19.49 -4.00 0.07
CA ASP A 3 -19.46 -4.01 -1.41
C ASP A 3 -18.43 -3.01 -1.96
N ASP A 4 -18.34 -1.82 -1.36
CA ASP A 4 -17.34 -0.82 -1.76
C ASP A 4 -15.92 -1.34 -1.53
N ALA A 5 -15.67 -1.99 -0.41
CA ALA A 5 -14.36 -2.57 -0.11
C ALA A 5 -14.02 -3.72 -1.08
N LEU A 6 -15.00 -4.54 -1.45
CA LEU A 6 -14.82 -5.63 -2.43
C LEU A 6 -14.58 -5.09 -3.83
N ASP A 7 -15.12 -3.92 -4.18
CA ASP A 7 -14.85 -3.29 -5.48
C ASP A 7 -13.40 -2.83 -5.62
N VAL A 8 -12.73 -2.51 -4.52
CA VAL A 8 -11.30 -2.20 -4.50
C VAL A 8 -10.45 -3.45 -4.78
N PHE A 9 -10.91 -4.61 -4.27
CA PHE A 9 -10.25 -5.89 -4.47
C PHE A 9 -11.22 -6.93 -5.01
N PRO A 10 -11.59 -6.84 -6.31
CA PRO A 10 -12.63 -7.70 -6.87
C PRO A 10 -12.30 -9.19 -6.84
N ARG A 11 -11.02 -9.56 -6.77
CA ARG A 11 -10.61 -10.97 -6.66
C ARG A 11 -11.05 -11.64 -5.35
N LEU A 12 -11.42 -10.86 -4.33
CA LEU A 12 -11.96 -11.42 -3.10
C LEU A 12 -13.40 -11.91 -3.25
N LYS A 13 -14.17 -11.39 -4.21
CA LYS A 13 -15.57 -11.75 -4.40
C LYS A 13 -15.79 -13.26 -4.55
N PRO A 14 -15.06 -13.99 -5.42
CA PRO A 14 -15.24 -15.44 -5.53
C PRO A 14 -14.75 -16.22 -4.32
N LEU A 15 -14.05 -15.59 -3.38
CA LEU A 15 -13.47 -16.22 -2.20
C LEU A 15 -14.32 -16.05 -0.93
N LEU A 16 -15.48 -15.39 -1.01
CA LEU A 16 -16.30 -15.05 0.16
C LEU A 16 -16.75 -16.26 0.97
N GLY A 17 -16.89 -17.42 0.32
CA GLY A 17 -17.27 -18.67 1.00
C GLY A 17 -16.10 -19.42 1.64
N ARG A 18 -14.86 -18.97 1.46
CA ARG A 18 -13.67 -19.62 2.02
C ARG A 18 -13.37 -19.14 3.42
N ARG A 19 -12.86 -20.04 4.25
CA ARG A 19 -12.26 -19.65 5.53
C ARG A 19 -10.98 -18.86 5.27
N SER A 20 -10.75 -17.80 6.03
CA SER A 20 -9.59 -16.92 5.86
C SER A 20 -8.24 -17.67 5.97
N GLY A 21 -8.19 -18.74 6.78
CA GLY A 21 -6.98 -19.56 6.91
C GLY A 21 -6.57 -20.32 5.65
N PHE A 22 -7.44 -20.42 4.66
CA PHE A 22 -7.15 -21.07 3.37
C PHE A 22 -6.82 -20.10 2.24
N LEU A 23 -6.70 -18.82 2.54
CA LEU A 23 -6.29 -17.81 1.57
C LEU A 23 -4.77 -17.85 1.38
N SER A 24 -4.30 -17.51 0.16
CA SER A 24 -2.88 -17.27 -0.08
C SER A 24 -2.42 -16.05 0.71
N GLY A 25 -1.09 -15.86 0.86
CA GLY A 25 -0.54 -14.68 1.51
C GLY A 25 -1.04 -13.38 0.89
N GLY A 26 -1.05 -13.30 -0.44
CA GLY A 26 -1.56 -12.14 -1.17
C GLY A 26 -3.05 -11.91 -0.97
N GLN A 27 -3.85 -12.97 -1.00
CA GLN A 27 -5.29 -12.88 -0.75
C GLN A 27 -5.58 -12.45 0.69
N ALA A 28 -4.84 -12.99 1.66
CA ALA A 28 -4.96 -12.58 3.06
C ALA A 28 -4.61 -11.12 3.26
N GLN A 29 -3.59 -10.61 2.56
CA GLN A 29 -3.20 -9.20 2.60
C GLN A 29 -4.30 -8.30 2.02
N GLN A 30 -4.88 -8.68 0.88
CA GLN A 30 -6.00 -7.95 0.30
C GLN A 30 -7.23 -7.96 1.22
N LEU A 31 -7.50 -9.07 1.89
CA LEU A 31 -8.59 -9.17 2.86
C LEU A 31 -8.35 -8.22 4.04
N ALA A 32 -7.15 -8.19 4.60
CA ALA A 32 -6.81 -7.29 5.70
C ALA A 32 -7.03 -5.83 5.31
N PHE A 33 -6.61 -5.46 4.09
CA PHE A 33 -6.80 -4.13 3.54
C PHE A 33 -8.30 -3.81 3.39
N ALA A 34 -9.07 -4.71 2.80
CA ALA A 34 -10.51 -4.54 2.60
C ALA A 34 -11.25 -4.39 3.93
N ARG A 35 -10.85 -5.16 4.95
CA ARG A 35 -11.43 -5.05 6.30
C ARG A 35 -11.24 -3.67 6.91
N ALA A 36 -10.06 -3.09 6.74
CA ALA A 36 -9.79 -1.74 7.21
C ALA A 36 -10.68 -0.70 6.51
N LEU A 37 -10.93 -0.88 5.20
CA LEU A 37 -11.76 0.04 4.42
C LEU A 37 -13.23 0.01 4.80
N VAL A 38 -13.74 -1.13 5.29
CA VAL A 38 -15.14 -1.25 5.72
C VAL A 38 -15.49 -0.25 6.83
N ALA A 39 -14.53 0.07 7.69
CA ALA A 39 -14.70 1.04 8.77
C ALA A 39 -14.82 2.49 8.28
N ARG A 40 -14.64 2.75 6.99
CA ARG A 40 -14.63 4.09 6.38
C ARG A 40 -13.66 5.03 7.09
N PRO A 41 -12.37 4.69 7.18
CA PRO A 41 -11.40 5.48 7.91
C PRO A 41 -11.10 6.79 7.19
N ARG A 42 -10.64 7.79 7.95
CA ARG A 42 -10.07 9.02 7.39
C ARG A 42 -8.56 8.91 7.22
N LEU A 43 -7.93 8.01 7.95
CA LEU A 43 -6.51 7.72 7.88
C LEU A 43 -6.31 6.20 7.83
N LEU A 44 -5.55 5.74 6.87
CA LEU A 44 -5.18 4.33 6.73
C LEU A 44 -3.67 4.18 6.92
N LEU A 45 -3.27 3.30 7.81
CA LEU A 45 -1.87 2.98 8.07
C LEU A 45 -1.55 1.62 7.44
N LEU A 46 -0.59 1.60 6.53
CA LEU A 46 -0.13 0.39 5.85
C LEU A 46 1.34 0.14 6.19
N ASP A 47 1.60 -0.97 6.87
CA ASP A 47 2.95 -1.35 7.28
C ASP A 47 3.44 -2.52 6.45
N GLU A 48 4.39 -2.24 5.57
CA GLU A 48 5.03 -3.20 4.66
C GLU A 48 4.02 -4.10 3.91
N PRO A 49 3.03 -3.52 3.20
CA PRO A 49 1.97 -4.31 2.58
C PRO A 49 2.44 -5.22 1.44
N THR A 50 3.66 -5.04 0.94
CA THR A 50 4.23 -5.84 -0.15
C THR A 50 5.16 -6.96 0.32
N GLU A 51 5.49 -7.02 1.62
CA GLU A 51 6.45 -7.99 2.14
C GLU A 51 5.93 -9.42 1.99
N GLY A 52 6.74 -10.27 1.38
CA GLY A 52 6.41 -11.68 1.18
C GLY A 52 5.30 -11.93 0.15
N ILE A 53 4.92 -10.92 -0.63
CA ILE A 53 3.83 -11.00 -1.59
C ILE A 53 4.40 -11.13 -3.01
N GLN A 54 3.75 -11.96 -3.84
CA GLN A 54 4.15 -12.15 -5.24
C GLN A 54 3.91 -10.88 -6.08
N PRO A 55 4.72 -10.65 -7.15
CA PRO A 55 4.67 -9.40 -7.92
C PRO A 55 3.30 -9.05 -8.51
N SER A 56 2.53 -10.04 -8.96
CA SER A 56 1.19 -9.79 -9.53
C SER A 56 0.23 -9.20 -8.51
N ILE A 57 0.32 -9.61 -7.25
CA ILE A 57 -0.52 -9.09 -6.17
C ILE A 57 -0.02 -7.73 -5.71
N ILE A 58 1.28 -7.48 -5.73
CA ILE A 58 1.85 -6.16 -5.44
C ILE A 58 1.27 -5.13 -6.41
N LEU A 59 1.18 -5.45 -7.70
CA LEU A 59 0.57 -4.55 -8.69
C LEU A 59 -0.90 -4.27 -8.38
N GLU A 60 -1.65 -5.26 -7.92
CA GLU A 60 -3.05 -5.07 -7.52
C GLU A 60 -3.17 -4.16 -6.30
N ILE A 61 -2.27 -4.29 -5.32
CA ILE A 61 -2.23 -3.41 -4.14
C ILE A 61 -1.87 -1.99 -4.57
N GLU A 62 -0.89 -1.83 -5.45
CA GLU A 62 -0.51 -0.52 -5.98
C GLU A 62 -1.70 0.16 -6.69
N ASP A 63 -2.38 -0.56 -7.56
CA ASP A 63 -3.55 -0.05 -8.27
C ASP A 63 -4.67 0.33 -7.31
N ALA A 64 -4.89 -0.47 -6.28
CA ALA A 64 -5.91 -0.19 -5.26
C ALA A 64 -5.60 1.11 -4.50
N ILE A 65 -4.36 1.31 -4.08
CA ILE A 65 -3.93 2.53 -3.38
C ILE A 65 -4.06 3.74 -4.30
N ALA A 66 -3.60 3.63 -5.54
CA ALA A 66 -3.69 4.71 -6.51
C ALA A 66 -5.15 5.11 -6.76
N ARG A 67 -6.04 4.13 -6.87
CA ARG A 67 -7.48 4.35 -7.06
C ARG A 67 -8.10 5.05 -5.84
N LEU A 68 -7.76 4.63 -4.65
CA LEU A 68 -8.24 5.27 -3.41
C LEU A 68 -7.78 6.72 -3.33
N LYS A 69 -6.55 7.01 -3.69
CA LYS A 69 -6.03 8.39 -3.74
C LYS A 69 -6.80 9.25 -4.72
N ALA A 70 -7.15 8.71 -5.88
CA ALA A 70 -7.83 9.45 -6.94
C ALA A 70 -9.31 9.69 -6.66
N THR A 71 -9.97 8.78 -5.95
CA THR A 71 -11.43 8.77 -5.80
C THR A 71 -11.94 9.12 -4.41
N THR A 72 -11.06 9.23 -3.42
CA THR A 72 -11.45 9.50 -2.03
C THR A 72 -10.57 10.59 -1.42
N SER A 73 -10.99 11.09 -0.26
CA SER A 73 -10.19 12.01 0.57
C SER A 73 -9.38 11.29 1.65
N LEU A 74 -9.26 9.97 1.56
CA LEU A 74 -8.52 9.14 2.50
C LEU A 74 -7.05 9.56 2.55
N SER A 75 -6.53 9.78 3.74
CA SER A 75 -5.09 9.95 3.96
C SER A 75 -4.45 8.59 4.23
N ILE A 76 -3.30 8.35 3.63
CA ILE A 76 -2.60 7.06 3.73
C ILE A 76 -1.17 7.31 4.19
N VAL A 77 -0.76 6.59 5.24
CA VAL A 77 0.64 6.47 5.64
C VAL A 77 1.13 5.09 5.26
N LEU A 78 2.11 5.05 4.39
CA LEU A 78 2.70 3.82 3.87
C LEU A 78 4.12 3.67 4.41
N VAL A 79 4.38 2.61 5.16
CA VAL A 79 5.71 2.22 5.61
C VAL A 79 6.18 1.09 4.72
N GLU A 80 7.31 1.28 4.02
CA GLU A 80 7.73 0.33 3.00
C GLU A 80 9.24 0.37 2.81
N GLN A 81 9.85 -0.81 2.61
CA GLN A 81 11.24 -0.96 2.23
C GLN A 81 11.41 -0.99 0.70
N TYR A 82 10.35 -1.35 -0.02
CA TYR A 82 10.34 -1.34 -1.47
C TYR A 82 10.19 0.11 -1.95
N VAL A 83 11.33 0.78 -2.13
CA VAL A 83 11.39 2.23 -2.38
C VAL A 83 10.66 2.63 -3.65
N GLU A 84 10.85 1.89 -4.75
CA GLU A 84 10.19 2.22 -6.02
C GLU A 84 8.67 2.19 -5.91
N PHE A 85 8.13 1.17 -5.24
CA PHE A 85 6.70 1.06 -4.98
C PHE A 85 6.19 2.26 -4.17
N ALA A 86 6.89 2.58 -3.08
CA ALA A 86 6.50 3.68 -2.20
C ALA A 86 6.51 5.02 -2.93
N LEU A 87 7.56 5.31 -3.70
CA LEU A 87 7.72 6.59 -4.38
C LEU A 87 6.72 6.77 -5.53
N ARG A 88 6.29 5.70 -6.19
CA ARG A 88 5.24 5.80 -7.21
C ARG A 88 3.90 6.25 -6.63
N LEU A 89 3.64 5.94 -5.37
CA LEU A 89 2.38 6.25 -4.71
C LEU A 89 2.42 7.51 -3.85
N ALA A 90 3.58 7.89 -3.34
CA ALA A 90 3.71 8.93 -2.33
C ALA A 90 3.58 10.34 -2.92
N ASP A 91 2.94 11.23 -2.17
CA ASP A 91 3.00 12.68 -2.39
C ASP A 91 4.18 13.27 -1.61
N HIS A 92 4.38 12.81 -0.38
CA HIS A 92 5.49 13.18 0.51
C HIS A 92 6.19 11.93 1.00
N TYR A 93 7.48 12.03 1.28
CA TYR A 93 8.26 10.92 1.80
C TYR A 93 9.09 11.34 3.01
N VAL A 94 9.36 10.36 3.86
CA VAL A 94 10.28 10.46 4.99
C VAL A 94 11.12 9.20 5.00
N VAL A 95 12.44 9.35 5.02
CA VAL A 95 13.37 8.22 5.13
C VAL A 95 13.88 8.15 6.56
N LEU A 96 13.70 7.00 7.18
CA LEU A 96 14.16 6.70 8.52
C LEU A 96 15.36 5.75 8.47
N ASP A 97 16.39 6.04 9.24
CA ASP A 97 17.54 5.17 9.44
C ASP A 97 17.93 5.21 10.92
N ALA A 98 17.97 4.04 11.54
CA ALA A 98 18.28 3.88 12.97
C ALA A 98 17.43 4.81 13.88
N GLY A 99 16.15 4.97 13.54
CA GLY A 99 15.23 5.80 14.32
C GLY A 99 15.33 7.30 14.06
N GLU A 100 16.14 7.73 13.11
CA GLU A 100 16.31 9.14 12.76
C GLU A 100 15.82 9.43 11.35
N VAL A 101 15.28 10.64 11.14
CA VAL A 101 14.91 11.13 9.82
C VAL A 101 16.17 11.60 9.10
N VAL A 102 16.54 10.91 8.02
CA VAL A 102 17.73 11.25 7.23
C VAL A 102 17.41 11.98 5.93
N SER A 103 16.16 11.90 5.47
CA SER A 103 15.68 12.63 4.29
C SER A 103 14.17 12.77 4.34
N SER A 104 13.65 13.87 3.82
CA SER A 104 12.20 14.08 3.70
C SER A 104 11.91 15.14 2.64
N GLY A 105 10.72 15.13 2.11
CA GLY A 105 10.28 16.11 1.14
C GLY A 105 9.12 15.64 0.28
N GLU A 106 8.91 16.36 -0.82
CA GLU A 106 7.91 15.98 -1.82
C GLU A 106 8.49 14.94 -2.77
N ALA A 107 7.76 13.86 -3.02
CA ALA A 107 8.20 12.78 -3.90
C ALA A 107 8.48 13.28 -5.32
N LYS A 108 7.70 14.23 -5.81
CA LYS A 108 7.87 14.83 -7.15
C LYS A 108 9.18 15.60 -7.32
N ALA A 109 9.76 16.06 -6.23
CA ALA A 109 11.01 16.82 -6.25
C ALA A 109 12.25 15.93 -6.29
N LEU A 110 12.09 14.60 -6.14
CA LEU A 110 13.20 13.66 -6.19
C LEU A 110 13.73 13.49 -7.62
N GLU A 111 15.02 13.72 -7.79
CA GLU A 111 15.73 13.40 -9.04
C GLU A 111 16.17 11.94 -9.04
N ASN A 112 16.47 11.40 -10.23
CA ASN A 112 16.91 10.01 -10.38
C ASN A 112 18.11 9.65 -9.49
N ALA A 113 19.08 10.56 -9.37
CA ALA A 113 20.28 10.34 -8.54
C ALA A 113 19.91 10.21 -7.04
N GLU A 114 18.90 10.95 -6.58
CA GLU A 114 18.43 10.88 -5.20
C GLU A 114 17.68 9.58 -4.95
N VAL A 115 16.86 9.14 -5.91
CA VAL A 115 16.19 7.83 -5.84
C VAL A 115 17.19 6.70 -5.73
N LEU A 116 18.26 6.73 -6.56
CA LEU A 116 19.32 5.72 -6.52
C LEU A 116 20.04 5.69 -5.16
N ARG A 117 20.25 6.84 -4.54
CA ARG A 117 20.83 6.90 -3.18
C ARG A 117 19.93 6.29 -2.13
N LEU A 118 18.61 6.49 -2.22
CA LEU A 118 17.64 5.87 -1.33
C LEU A 118 17.62 4.35 -1.50
N LEU A 119 17.76 3.87 -2.74
CA LEU A 119 17.81 2.43 -3.03
C LEU A 119 19.08 1.77 -2.48
N ALA A 120 20.16 2.51 -2.31
CA ALA A 120 21.44 2.00 -1.83
C ALA A 120 21.53 1.89 -0.30
N VAL A 121 20.53 2.33 0.42
CA VAL A 121 20.49 2.31 1.91
C VAL A 121 20.10 0.94 2.47
#